data_8a4ca67da02213c272fdd736b16be5d3
#
_entry.id   8a4ca67da02213c272fdd736b16be5d3
#
_cell.length_a   1.000
_cell.length_b   1.000
_cell.length_c   1.000
_cell.angle_alpha   90.00
_cell.angle_beta   90.00
_cell.angle_gamma   90.00
#
_symmetry.space_group_name_H-M   'P 1'
#
loop_
_entity.id
_entity.type
_entity.pdbx_description
1 polymer ?
#
loop_
_entity_poly.entity_id
_entity_poly.type
_entity_poly.pdbx_seq_one_letter_code
_entity_poly.pdbx_strand_id
1 'polypeptide(L)'
;MFNKLSFKIGLLFFVFILIIESFLFVILYINLANDRIDEVMNSLLARGNTHRDILEDHFDEPTMEHVGIMESASEFIVIITDEKGDIIISSDSVEKEMMDVVEHTNNDEIPTAGKIVEDRWNEGKYIATDSPVTINGEHKGHVFMFANTNYVKRTVDQLGNQFLITGLITVVLTIVTIFILSRFIAHPLIRMKEATEQLSKGKHNVKLHTDRKDELGELANSITRLSKDLKELKMARNEFLASISHELRTPLTYIKGYADIINRPDTSKAEVAEYIKIIREETEQLTVLIKNLFQLAKIDQNNFLIHREHVVLCNLIENIVERIRPALTEKKIMVHVNCADKVIAFIDPERFQQVLMNILDNAQKHSDEGSEISIDVRQTAKQIMITTTDEGEGIPEQDLPYIFDRLYRVEKSRSRLSGGAGLGLSITKEIVESHGGSIDVQSELGKGTSVIIKLTRGDDDE
;
A
#
# COMPACT_ATOMS: atom_id res chain seq x y z
N MET A 1 7.09 -0.98 26.40
CA MET A 1 7.11 0.18 25.51
C MET A 1 8.18 0.08 24.43
N PHE A 2 9.33 -0.48 24.73
CA PHE A 2 10.52 -0.62 23.85
C PHE A 2 10.41 -1.61 22.68
N ASN A 3 9.39 -2.45 22.62
CA ASN A 3 9.24 -3.48 21.58
C ASN A 3 8.36 -3.04 20.39
N LYS A 4 7.85 -1.82 20.38
CA LYS A 4 7.04 -1.33 19.26
C LYS A 4 7.95 -0.95 18.09
N LEU A 5 7.63 -1.42 16.89
CA LEU A 5 8.38 -1.17 15.65
C LEU A 5 8.65 0.33 15.43
N SER A 6 7.66 1.19 15.72
CA SER A 6 7.78 2.65 15.63
C SER A 6 8.87 3.22 16.53
N PHE A 7 9.02 2.68 17.76
CA PHE A 7 10.07 3.12 18.67
C PHE A 7 11.46 2.68 18.17
N LYS A 8 11.58 1.44 17.69
CA LYS A 8 12.85 0.93 17.13
C LYS A 8 13.29 1.71 15.89
N ILE A 9 12.36 2.00 14.98
CA ILE A 9 12.64 2.80 13.79
C ILE A 9 13.00 4.23 14.18
N GLY A 10 12.24 4.88 15.06
CA GLY A 10 12.53 6.22 15.55
C GLY A 10 13.89 6.33 16.25
N LEU A 11 14.22 5.35 17.09
CA LEU A 11 15.52 5.29 17.77
C LEU A 11 16.66 5.08 16.77
N LEU A 12 16.49 4.20 15.78
CA LEU A 12 17.50 3.94 14.75
C LEU A 12 17.76 5.20 13.92
N PHE A 13 16.74 5.90 13.48
CA PHE A 13 16.87 7.18 12.78
C PHE A 13 17.53 8.25 13.64
N PHE A 14 17.15 8.33 14.92
CA PHE A 14 17.77 9.28 15.86
C PHE A 14 19.26 9.04 15.99
N VAL A 15 19.67 7.80 16.26
CA VAL A 15 21.08 7.44 16.40
C VAL A 15 21.85 7.70 15.10
N PHE A 16 21.28 7.35 13.96
CA PHE A 16 21.91 7.56 12.65
C PHE A 16 22.11 9.04 12.34
N ILE A 17 21.08 9.87 12.54
CA ILE A 17 21.17 11.32 12.33
C ILE A 17 22.18 11.93 13.30
N LEU A 18 22.15 11.53 14.58
CA LEU A 18 23.09 12.03 15.60
C LEU A 18 24.55 11.70 15.26
N ILE A 19 24.82 10.51 14.71
CA ILE A 19 26.17 10.14 14.25
C ILE A 19 26.60 11.05 13.10
N ILE A 20 25.72 11.28 12.10
CA ILE A 20 26.01 12.16 10.96
C ILE A 20 26.26 13.60 11.43
N GLU A 21 25.36 14.13 12.26
CA GLU A 21 25.50 15.48 12.82
C GLU A 21 26.81 15.62 13.59
N SER A 22 27.11 14.68 14.50
CA SER A 22 28.34 14.70 15.28
C SER A 22 29.59 14.70 14.39
N PHE A 23 29.60 13.86 13.35
CA PHE A 23 30.71 13.75 12.42
C PHE A 23 30.90 15.06 11.62
N LEU A 24 29.82 15.61 11.08
CA LEU A 24 29.86 16.88 10.35
C LEU A 24 30.28 18.04 11.24
N PHE A 25 29.78 18.12 12.48
CA PHE A 25 30.15 19.17 13.43
C PHE A 25 31.64 19.12 13.76
N VAL A 26 32.18 17.94 14.04
CA VAL A 26 33.60 17.77 14.37
C VAL A 26 34.50 18.23 13.21
N ILE A 27 34.17 17.75 11.98
CA ILE A 27 34.96 18.14 10.80
C ILE A 27 34.89 19.66 10.55
N LEU A 28 33.67 20.22 10.59
CA LEU A 28 33.45 21.62 10.32
C LEU A 28 34.13 22.51 11.38
N TYR A 29 34.04 22.10 12.66
CA TYR A 29 34.69 22.80 13.76
C TYR A 29 36.24 22.81 13.58
N ILE A 30 36.84 21.65 13.31
CA ILE A 30 38.30 21.54 13.12
C ILE A 30 38.75 22.40 11.94
N ASN A 31 38.07 22.32 10.80
CA ASN A 31 38.41 23.10 9.62
C ASN A 31 38.32 24.61 9.89
N LEU A 32 37.19 25.05 10.47
CA LEU A 32 36.96 26.46 10.74
C LEU A 32 37.91 27.02 11.84
N ALA A 33 38.27 26.21 12.83
CA ALA A 33 39.24 26.57 13.83
C ALA A 33 40.64 26.75 13.21
N ASN A 34 41.06 25.81 12.36
CA ASN A 34 42.33 25.89 11.64
C ASN A 34 42.35 27.11 10.71
N ASP A 35 41.29 27.33 9.92
CA ASP A 35 41.19 28.51 9.04
C ASP A 35 41.33 29.82 9.82
N ARG A 36 40.76 29.92 11.02
CA ARG A 36 40.86 31.10 11.87
C ARG A 36 42.27 31.30 12.45
N ILE A 37 42.95 30.21 12.80
CA ILE A 37 44.34 30.26 13.27
C ILE A 37 45.24 30.72 12.14
N ASP A 38 45.07 30.13 10.94
CA ASP A 38 45.85 30.51 9.75
C ASP A 38 45.59 31.97 9.34
N GLU A 39 44.36 32.46 9.47
CA GLU A 39 44.00 33.87 9.23
C GLU A 39 44.74 34.82 10.16
N VAL A 40 44.82 34.49 11.46
CA VAL A 40 45.59 35.31 12.43
C VAL A 40 47.09 35.30 12.10
N MET A 41 47.67 34.14 11.83
CA MET A 41 49.09 34.00 11.48
C MET A 41 49.45 34.74 10.18
N ASN A 42 48.64 34.60 9.15
CA ASN A 42 48.85 35.29 7.89
C ASN A 42 48.67 36.82 8.03
N SER A 43 47.70 37.27 8.84
CA SER A 43 47.52 38.67 9.15
C SER A 43 48.71 39.25 9.89
N LEU A 44 49.29 38.50 10.85
CA LEU A 44 50.50 38.88 11.60
C LEU A 44 51.70 39.03 10.65
N LEU A 45 51.92 38.04 9.74
CA LEU A 45 52.96 38.06 8.75
C LEU A 45 52.80 39.20 7.75
N ALA A 46 51.59 39.42 7.24
CA ALA A 46 51.32 40.51 6.31
C ALA A 46 51.60 41.89 6.93
N ARG A 47 51.28 42.04 8.22
CA ARG A 47 51.57 43.27 8.97
C ARG A 47 53.08 43.48 9.18
N GLY A 48 53.82 42.41 9.52
CA GLY A 48 55.30 42.43 9.59
C GLY A 48 55.94 42.85 8.28
N ASN A 49 55.43 42.26 7.17
CA ASN A 49 55.88 42.63 5.83
C ASN A 49 55.59 44.09 5.47
N THR A 50 54.44 44.62 5.89
CA THR A 50 54.11 46.04 5.68
C THR A 50 55.07 46.94 6.42
N HIS A 51 55.42 46.62 7.67
CA HIS A 51 56.43 47.39 8.42
C HIS A 51 57.82 47.22 7.84
N ARG A 52 58.21 46.04 7.39
CA ARG A 52 59.48 45.83 6.65
C ARG A 52 59.50 46.73 5.43
N ASP A 53 58.49 46.77 4.59
CA ASP A 53 58.48 47.57 3.34
C ASP A 53 58.69 49.09 3.67
N ILE A 54 58.06 49.60 4.76
CA ILE A 54 58.22 50.95 5.24
C ILE A 54 59.70 51.21 5.67
N LEU A 55 60.27 50.25 6.39
CA LEU A 55 61.68 50.34 6.84
C LEU A 55 62.70 50.17 5.72
N GLU A 56 62.41 49.41 4.67
CA GLU A 56 63.26 49.32 3.49
C GLU A 56 63.34 50.64 2.72
N ASP A 57 62.26 51.45 2.77
CA ASP A 57 62.28 52.82 2.20
C ASP A 57 63.00 53.81 3.10
N HIS A 58 62.84 53.71 4.45
CA HIS A 58 63.41 54.64 5.42
C HIS A 58 63.80 53.89 6.70
N PHE A 59 65.12 53.48 6.80
CA PHE A 59 65.62 52.76 7.96
C PHE A 59 66.34 53.77 8.91
N ASP A 60 65.50 54.58 9.55
CA ASP A 60 65.96 55.60 10.51
C ASP A 60 65.15 55.46 11.83
N GLU A 61 65.79 56.03 12.92
CA GLU A 61 65.17 55.92 14.27
C GLU A 61 63.77 56.53 14.37
N PRO A 62 63.46 57.69 13.74
CA PRO A 62 62.08 58.23 13.78
C PRO A 62 61.06 57.34 13.11
N THR A 63 61.41 56.65 12.02
CA THR A 63 60.47 55.71 11.32
C THR A 63 60.29 54.46 12.15
N MET A 64 61.31 53.90 12.76
CA MET A 64 61.22 52.77 13.66
C MET A 64 60.35 53.09 14.91
N GLU A 65 60.57 54.28 15.53
CA GLU A 65 59.77 54.74 16.65
C GLU A 65 58.32 54.92 16.28
N HIS A 66 58.04 55.43 15.06
CA HIS A 66 56.72 55.58 14.56
C HIS A 66 56.00 54.20 14.42
N VAL A 67 56.67 53.17 13.88
CA VAL A 67 56.16 51.78 13.81
C VAL A 67 55.92 51.24 15.20
N GLY A 68 56.84 51.45 16.16
CA GLY A 68 56.62 51.04 17.55
C GLY A 68 55.39 51.67 18.20
N ILE A 69 55.17 52.97 17.99
CA ILE A 69 54.01 53.72 18.52
C ILE A 69 52.75 53.24 17.88
N MET A 70 52.70 53.00 16.58
CA MET A 70 51.53 52.44 15.88
C MET A 70 51.11 51.08 16.46
N GLU A 71 52.10 50.21 16.70
CA GLU A 71 51.81 48.87 17.22
C GLU A 71 51.50 48.87 18.74
N SER A 72 52.01 49.86 19.49
CA SER A 72 51.65 49.97 20.94
C SER A 72 50.17 50.13 21.20
N ALA A 73 49.37 50.60 20.24
CA ALA A 73 47.91 50.71 20.30
C ALA A 73 47.20 49.48 19.68
N SER A 74 47.90 48.47 19.21
CA SER A 74 47.34 47.25 18.61
C SER A 74 47.38 46.07 19.60
N GLU A 75 46.82 44.95 19.20
CA GLU A 75 46.88 43.67 19.95
C GLU A 75 48.19 42.90 19.63
N PHE A 76 49.00 43.43 18.72
CA PHE A 76 50.27 42.84 18.28
C PHE A 76 51.45 43.60 18.84
N ILE A 77 52.56 42.92 19.03
CA ILE A 77 53.77 43.49 19.50
C ILE A 77 54.81 43.44 18.37
N VAL A 78 55.41 44.57 18.04
CA VAL A 78 56.53 44.63 17.08
C VAL A 78 57.89 44.77 17.82
N ILE A 79 58.86 43.98 17.39
CA ILE A 79 60.25 44.11 17.80
C ILE A 79 61.12 44.30 16.54
N ILE A 80 61.88 45.40 16.47
CA ILE A 80 62.79 45.68 15.38
C ILE A 80 64.19 45.46 15.90
N THR A 81 65.01 44.68 15.17
CA THR A 81 66.39 44.36 15.51
C THR A 81 67.38 44.91 14.44
N ASP A 82 68.65 45.01 14.82
CA ASP A 82 69.71 45.25 13.88
C ASP A 82 70.20 43.97 13.18
N GLU A 83 71.25 44.09 12.38
CA GLU A 83 71.93 43.00 11.64
C GLU A 83 72.46 41.87 12.56
N LYS A 84 72.68 42.17 13.85
CA LYS A 84 73.20 41.22 14.84
C LYS A 84 72.16 40.59 15.69
N GLY A 85 70.89 41.02 15.54
CA GLY A 85 69.76 40.59 16.34
C GLY A 85 69.57 41.41 17.64
N ASP A 86 70.34 42.50 17.81
CA ASP A 86 70.12 43.36 18.96
C ASP A 86 68.88 44.22 18.78
N ILE A 87 68.03 44.29 19.81
CA ILE A 87 66.77 45.02 19.76
C ILE A 87 66.97 46.50 19.68
N ILE A 88 66.50 47.16 18.63
CA ILE A 88 66.55 48.62 18.46
C ILE A 88 65.26 49.23 19.08
N ILE A 89 64.09 48.71 18.73
CA ILE A 89 62.77 49.20 19.18
C ILE A 89 61.85 48.03 19.51
N SER A 90 61.02 48.23 20.55
CA SER A 90 59.90 47.36 20.83
C SER A 90 58.64 48.17 21.16
N SER A 91 57.48 47.80 20.68
CA SER A 91 56.20 48.46 20.97
C SER A 91 55.66 48.19 22.37
N ASP A 92 56.14 47.13 23.04
CA ASP A 92 55.82 46.80 24.44
C ASP A 92 57.01 46.17 25.16
N SER A 93 56.88 45.85 26.42
CA SER A 93 57.87 45.20 27.24
C SER A 93 58.27 43.84 26.64
N VAL A 94 59.56 43.62 26.38
CA VAL A 94 60.10 42.40 25.83
C VAL A 94 60.13 41.32 26.93
N GLU A 95 59.35 40.27 26.75
CA GLU A 95 59.40 39.13 27.65
C GLU A 95 60.47 38.11 27.24
N LYS A 96 60.89 37.26 28.20
CA LYS A 96 61.90 36.24 27.96
C LYS A 96 61.53 35.31 26.79
N GLU A 97 60.27 34.92 26.66
CA GLU A 97 59.82 34.03 25.56
C GLU A 97 59.94 34.70 24.18
N MET A 98 59.73 36.02 24.09
CA MET A 98 59.95 36.77 22.85
C MET A 98 61.46 36.85 22.51
N MET A 99 62.31 37.07 23.54
CA MET A 99 63.72 37.07 23.38
C MET A 99 64.25 35.72 22.88
N ASP A 100 63.78 34.63 23.49
CA ASP A 100 64.13 33.27 23.07
C ASP A 100 63.79 33.03 21.57
N VAL A 101 62.66 33.55 21.06
CA VAL A 101 62.34 33.47 19.62
C VAL A 101 63.30 34.30 18.76
N VAL A 102 63.56 35.53 19.15
CA VAL A 102 64.50 36.42 18.41
C VAL A 102 65.89 35.82 18.35
N GLU A 103 66.45 35.31 19.47
CA GLU A 103 67.78 34.72 19.55
C GLU A 103 67.94 33.40 18.77
N HIS A 104 66.86 32.57 18.69
CA HIS A 104 66.89 31.26 18.04
C HIS A 104 66.50 31.32 16.56
N THR A 105 66.12 32.50 16.02
CA THR A 105 65.71 32.61 14.62
C THR A 105 66.97 32.55 13.75
N ASN A 106 67.06 31.56 12.84
CA ASN A 106 68.20 31.44 11.92
C ASN A 106 68.02 32.39 10.74
N ASN A 107 68.83 33.51 10.77
CA ASN A 107 68.73 34.62 9.83
C ASN A 107 69.01 34.21 8.38
N ASP A 108 69.78 33.15 8.17
CA ASP A 108 70.23 32.68 6.84
C ASP A 108 69.14 31.92 6.07
N GLU A 109 68.07 31.51 6.76
CA GLU A 109 66.95 30.67 6.18
C GLU A 109 65.66 31.45 5.96
N ILE A 110 65.56 32.74 6.27
CA ILE A 110 64.36 33.52 6.18
C ILE A 110 64.16 34.10 4.78
N PRO A 111 63.11 33.74 4.07
CA PRO A 111 62.81 34.29 2.77
C PRO A 111 62.46 35.79 2.88
N THR A 112 62.76 36.54 1.83
CA THR A 112 62.44 37.99 1.75
C THR A 112 60.90 38.26 1.95
N ALA A 113 60.07 37.31 1.70
CA ALA A 113 58.62 37.39 1.97
C ALA A 113 58.24 37.23 3.45
N GLY A 114 59.20 37.03 4.33
CA GLY A 114 58.99 36.74 5.74
C GLY A 114 58.53 35.28 5.99
N LYS A 115 58.56 34.89 7.27
CA LYS A 115 58.22 33.51 7.71
C LYS A 115 57.54 33.54 9.07
N ILE A 116 56.67 32.56 9.31
CA ILE A 116 56.17 32.27 10.65
C ILE A 116 57.24 31.48 11.39
N VAL A 117 57.76 32.04 12.50
CA VAL A 117 58.92 31.48 13.28
C VAL A 117 58.42 30.76 14.54
N GLU A 118 57.23 31.08 15.05
CA GLU A 118 56.57 30.37 16.16
C GLU A 118 55.09 30.23 15.89
N ASP A 119 54.62 28.99 15.74
CA ASP A 119 53.24 28.65 15.39
C ASP A 119 52.47 27.88 16.49
N ARG A 120 53.16 27.54 17.61
CA ARG A 120 52.55 26.73 18.72
C ARG A 120 51.58 27.56 19.57
N TRP A 121 50.46 27.95 18.93
CA TRP A 121 49.41 28.77 19.54
C TRP A 121 48.76 28.17 20.79
N ASN A 122 48.75 26.82 20.93
CA ASN A 122 48.13 26.09 22.05
C ASN A 122 49.10 25.90 23.25
N GLU A 123 50.40 25.91 23.02
CA GLU A 123 51.44 25.61 24.03
C GLU A 123 52.23 26.86 24.43
N GLY A 124 52.61 27.69 23.45
CA GLY A 124 53.36 28.92 23.65
C GLY A 124 52.51 30.08 24.22
N LYS A 125 53.14 31.09 24.74
CA LYS A 125 52.50 32.35 25.15
C LYS A 125 52.31 33.29 23.97
N TYR A 126 53.16 33.21 22.97
CA TYR A 126 53.19 34.04 21.77
C TYR A 126 53.30 33.17 20.52
N ILE A 127 52.65 33.61 19.45
CA ILE A 127 52.99 33.24 18.05
C ILE A 127 53.77 34.36 17.47
N ALA A 128 54.73 34.06 16.55
CA ALA A 128 55.64 35.05 16.02
C ALA A 128 55.90 34.87 14.52
N THR A 129 56.06 35.99 13.86
CA THR A 129 56.56 36.05 12.47
C THR A 129 57.83 36.91 12.38
N ASP A 130 58.64 36.61 11.42
CA ASP A 130 59.86 37.40 11.10
C ASP A 130 59.84 37.87 9.65
N SER A 131 60.12 39.14 9.44
CA SER A 131 60.17 39.79 8.14
C SER A 131 61.56 40.52 8.04
N PRO A 132 62.56 39.95 7.29
CA PRO A 132 63.89 40.50 7.18
C PRO A 132 63.85 41.78 6.35
N VAL A 133 64.54 42.81 6.83
CA VAL A 133 64.69 44.13 6.19
C VAL A 133 65.99 44.13 5.35
N THR A 134 65.89 44.38 4.04
CA THR A 134 66.99 44.35 3.10
C THR A 134 67.01 45.65 2.29
N ILE A 135 68.12 46.41 2.38
CA ILE A 135 68.30 47.68 1.67
C ILE A 135 69.45 47.55 0.72
N ASN A 136 69.21 47.78 -0.56
CA ASN A 136 70.22 47.64 -1.62
C ASN A 136 70.92 46.27 -1.67
N GLY A 137 70.24 45.20 -1.24
CA GLY A 137 70.80 43.85 -1.18
C GLY A 137 71.62 43.52 0.07
N GLU A 138 71.76 44.48 1.01
CA GLU A 138 72.34 44.25 2.30
C GLU A 138 71.27 44.04 3.38
N HIS A 139 71.46 43.04 4.20
CA HIS A 139 70.61 42.80 5.34
C HIS A 139 70.84 43.87 6.42
N LYS A 140 69.74 44.48 6.91
CA LYS A 140 69.81 45.60 7.89
C LYS A 140 69.22 45.26 9.24
N GLY A 141 68.43 44.24 9.31
CA GLY A 141 67.74 43.80 10.52
C GLY A 141 66.48 43.03 10.27
N HIS A 142 65.68 42.83 11.30
CA HIS A 142 64.44 42.06 11.25
C HIS A 142 63.28 42.83 11.89
N VAL A 143 62.06 42.58 11.37
CA VAL A 143 60.84 42.99 11.98
C VAL A 143 60.11 41.72 12.49
N PHE A 144 60.21 41.51 13.78
CA PHE A 144 59.40 40.45 14.47
C PHE A 144 58.06 40.98 14.87
N MET A 145 57.00 40.21 14.51
CA MET A 145 55.63 40.48 15.01
C MET A 145 55.20 39.36 15.94
N PHE A 146 54.71 39.73 17.10
CA PHE A 146 54.22 38.78 18.10
C PHE A 146 52.75 39.01 18.34
N ALA A 147 51.98 37.93 18.47
CA ALA A 147 50.61 37.96 18.96
C ALA A 147 50.46 37.03 20.18
N ASN A 148 49.78 37.53 21.21
CA ASN A 148 49.50 36.72 22.39
C ASN A 148 48.56 35.59 22.05
N THR A 149 48.94 34.34 22.37
CA THR A 149 48.09 33.14 22.09
C THR A 149 46.74 33.17 22.78
N ASN A 150 46.57 33.97 23.87
CA ASN A 150 45.26 34.18 24.48
C ASN A 150 44.26 34.83 23.53
N TYR A 151 44.71 35.65 22.56
CA TYR A 151 43.84 36.21 21.52
C TYR A 151 43.32 35.11 20.61
N VAL A 152 44.20 34.23 20.13
CA VAL A 152 43.82 33.06 19.30
C VAL A 152 42.90 32.11 20.07
N LYS A 153 43.25 31.78 21.32
CA LYS A 153 42.44 30.92 22.21
C LYS A 153 41.04 31.47 22.41
N ARG A 154 40.89 32.78 22.69
CA ARG A 154 39.56 33.38 22.82
C ARG A 154 38.72 33.26 21.56
N THR A 155 39.32 33.45 20.39
CA THR A 155 38.62 33.32 19.10
C THR A 155 38.15 31.88 18.87
N VAL A 156 39.02 30.89 19.15
CA VAL A 156 38.69 29.46 19.02
C VAL A 156 37.61 29.03 20.06
N ASP A 157 37.75 29.53 21.32
CA ASP A 157 36.74 29.26 22.37
C ASP A 157 35.36 29.86 22.03
N GLN A 158 35.33 31.05 21.45
CA GLN A 158 34.10 31.67 20.99
C GLN A 158 33.45 30.86 19.88
N LEU A 159 34.23 30.33 18.92
CA LEU A 159 33.72 29.37 17.94
C LEU A 159 33.20 28.10 18.60
N GLY A 160 33.93 27.54 19.56
CA GLY A 160 33.52 26.35 20.30
C GLY A 160 32.13 26.53 20.97
N ASN A 161 31.93 27.68 21.63
CA ASN A 161 30.64 28.01 22.24
C ASN A 161 29.51 28.15 21.21
N GLN A 162 29.75 28.78 20.05
CA GLN A 162 28.76 28.89 18.96
C GLN A 162 28.38 27.51 18.44
N PHE A 163 29.37 26.64 18.21
CA PHE A 163 29.14 25.26 17.78
C PHE A 163 28.35 24.46 18.80
N LEU A 164 28.64 24.59 20.10
CA LEU A 164 27.94 23.92 21.18
C LEU A 164 26.46 24.32 21.20
N ILE A 165 26.17 25.64 21.13
CA ILE A 165 24.77 26.14 21.10
C ILE A 165 24.04 25.65 19.86
N THR A 166 24.67 25.74 18.68
CA THR A 166 24.09 25.28 17.42
C THR A 166 23.85 23.77 17.46
N GLY A 167 24.80 22.98 17.98
CA GLY A 167 24.66 21.54 18.17
C GLY A 167 23.48 21.17 19.09
N LEU A 168 23.27 21.91 20.18
CA LEU A 168 22.13 21.69 21.05
C LEU A 168 20.79 21.97 20.34
N ILE A 169 20.73 23.04 19.55
CA ILE A 169 19.54 23.39 18.76
C ILE A 169 19.23 22.32 17.74
N THR A 170 20.24 21.80 17.02
CA THR A 170 20.04 20.74 15.98
C THR A 170 19.54 19.44 16.61
N VAL A 171 20.07 19.04 17.78
CA VAL A 171 19.59 17.85 18.51
C VAL A 171 18.11 18.00 18.91
N VAL A 172 17.72 19.16 19.44
CA VAL A 172 16.31 19.43 19.80
C VAL A 172 15.43 19.38 18.55
N LEU A 173 15.84 19.99 17.46
CA LEU A 173 15.11 19.97 16.18
C LEU A 173 14.95 18.57 15.64
N THR A 174 15.99 17.75 15.72
CA THR A 174 15.97 16.32 15.32
C THR A 174 14.95 15.53 16.13
N ILE A 175 14.90 15.72 17.45
CA ILE A 175 13.90 15.06 18.32
C ILE A 175 12.47 15.47 17.91
N VAL A 176 12.22 16.76 17.68
CA VAL A 176 10.91 17.27 17.23
C VAL A 176 10.53 16.67 15.89
N THR A 177 11.45 16.63 14.93
CA THR A 177 11.22 16.06 13.60
C THR A 177 10.86 14.59 13.68
N ILE A 178 11.57 13.78 14.47
CA ILE A 178 11.28 12.36 14.68
C ILE A 178 9.90 12.17 15.32
N PHE A 179 9.54 13.01 16.30
CA PHE A 179 8.22 12.95 16.91
C PHE A 179 7.10 13.23 15.90
N ILE A 180 7.26 14.25 15.06
CA ILE A 180 6.33 14.59 13.98
C ILE A 180 6.21 13.40 13.00
N LEU A 181 7.32 12.87 12.50
CA LEU A 181 7.34 11.75 11.56
C LEU A 181 6.66 10.50 12.16
N SER A 182 6.95 10.21 13.42
CA SER A 182 6.32 9.09 14.13
C SER A 182 4.79 9.23 14.20
N ARG A 183 4.29 10.44 14.43
CA ARG A 183 2.85 10.71 14.51
C ARG A 183 2.18 10.65 13.14
N PHE A 184 2.82 11.16 12.09
CA PHE A 184 2.21 11.26 10.76
C PHE A 184 2.34 9.99 9.93
N ILE A 185 3.37 9.17 10.14
CA ILE A 185 3.64 7.96 9.34
C ILE A 185 3.46 6.68 10.17
N ALA A 186 4.16 6.57 11.31
CA ALA A 186 4.18 5.31 12.06
C ALA A 186 2.84 5.00 12.73
N HIS A 187 2.16 5.98 13.29
CA HIS A 187 0.88 5.76 13.98
C HIS A 187 -0.25 5.30 13.05
N PRO A 188 -0.48 5.89 11.86
CA PRO A 188 -1.43 5.37 10.89
C PRO A 188 -1.12 3.93 10.45
N LEU A 189 0.14 3.59 10.17
CA LEU A 189 0.54 2.23 9.80
C LEU A 189 0.25 1.20 10.89
N ILE A 190 0.45 1.55 12.17
CA ILE A 190 0.10 0.67 13.29
C ILE A 190 -1.42 0.44 13.36
N ARG A 191 -2.23 1.48 13.15
CA ARG A 191 -3.69 1.33 13.10
C ARG A 191 -4.14 0.42 11.95
N MET A 192 -3.52 0.53 10.78
CA MET A 192 -3.80 -0.35 9.63
C MET A 192 -3.41 -1.79 9.93
N LYS A 193 -2.24 -2.03 10.56
CA LYS A 193 -1.84 -3.36 11.03
C LYS A 193 -2.87 -3.93 12.00
N GLU A 194 -3.30 -3.18 13.01
CA GLU A 194 -4.30 -3.62 13.99
C GLU A 194 -5.65 -3.92 13.31
N ALA A 195 -6.02 -3.13 12.30
CA ALA A 195 -7.21 -3.34 11.49
C ALA A 195 -7.15 -4.67 10.72
N THR A 196 -6.03 -4.94 10.05
CA THR A 196 -5.83 -6.21 9.32
C THR A 196 -5.76 -7.42 10.25
N GLU A 197 -5.16 -7.30 11.44
CA GLU A 197 -5.19 -8.35 12.46
C GLU A 197 -6.62 -8.62 12.97
N GLN A 198 -7.46 -7.60 13.09
CA GLN A 198 -8.87 -7.78 13.45
C GLN A 198 -9.64 -8.50 12.34
N LEU A 199 -9.40 -8.14 11.07
CA LEU A 199 -9.99 -8.80 9.91
C LEU A 199 -9.60 -10.29 9.86
N SER A 200 -8.33 -10.62 10.06
CA SER A 200 -7.86 -12.00 10.09
C SER A 200 -8.48 -12.85 11.22
N LYS A 201 -8.85 -12.21 12.34
CA LYS A 201 -9.59 -12.83 13.45
C LYS A 201 -11.11 -12.90 13.22
N GLY A 202 -11.58 -12.58 12.01
CA GLY A 202 -12.99 -12.65 11.65
C GLY A 202 -13.85 -11.47 12.11
N LYS A 203 -13.27 -10.38 12.57
CA LYS A 203 -13.98 -9.14 12.89
C LYS A 203 -14.09 -8.26 11.63
N HIS A 204 -15.16 -8.43 10.88
CA HIS A 204 -15.36 -7.77 9.58
C HIS A 204 -16.05 -6.38 9.67
N ASN A 205 -15.99 -5.68 10.78
CA ASN A 205 -16.57 -4.34 10.93
C ASN A 205 -15.48 -3.32 11.28
N VAL A 206 -14.38 -3.34 10.52
CA VAL A 206 -13.27 -2.43 10.70
C VAL A 206 -13.45 -1.23 9.80
N LYS A 207 -13.44 -0.02 10.39
CA LYS A 207 -13.50 1.24 9.65
C LYS A 207 -12.27 2.06 10.01
N LEU A 208 -11.46 2.37 9.03
CA LEU A 208 -10.34 3.30 9.13
C LEU A 208 -10.78 4.65 8.56
N HIS A 209 -11.23 5.55 9.44
CA HIS A 209 -11.56 6.90 9.01
C HIS A 209 -10.27 7.68 8.78
N THR A 210 -10.12 8.24 7.59
CA THR A 210 -9.00 9.09 7.22
C THR A 210 -9.46 10.13 6.20
N ASP A 211 -9.08 11.40 6.45
CA ASP A 211 -9.27 12.49 5.48
C ASP A 211 -8.02 12.69 4.60
N ARG A 212 -7.08 11.74 4.68
CA ARG A 212 -5.83 11.79 3.91
C ARG A 212 -6.10 11.49 2.45
N LYS A 213 -5.37 12.23 1.58
CA LYS A 213 -5.41 12.06 0.12
C LYS A 213 -4.11 11.47 -0.44
N ASP A 214 -3.21 11.00 0.44
CA ASP A 214 -1.95 10.35 0.10
C ASP A 214 -2.10 8.82 0.05
N GLU A 215 -1.01 8.11 -0.23
CA GLU A 215 -0.94 6.65 -0.35
C GLU A 215 -1.42 5.91 0.91
N LEU A 216 -1.19 6.52 2.09
CA LEU A 216 -1.69 5.97 3.35
C LEU A 216 -3.21 6.10 3.47
N GLY A 217 -3.78 7.18 2.93
CA GLY A 217 -5.23 7.36 2.82
C GLY A 217 -5.86 6.33 1.88
N GLU A 218 -5.25 6.11 0.72
CA GLU A 218 -5.68 5.11 -0.26
C GLU A 218 -5.64 3.69 0.32
N LEU A 219 -4.56 3.34 1.04
CA LEU A 219 -4.43 2.06 1.72
C LEU A 219 -5.50 1.87 2.80
N ALA A 220 -5.78 2.90 3.60
CA ALA A 220 -6.84 2.85 4.63
C ALA A 220 -8.23 2.61 4.02
N ASN A 221 -8.52 3.26 2.89
CA ASN A 221 -9.77 3.09 2.15
C ASN A 221 -9.88 1.67 1.56
N SER A 222 -8.79 1.14 1.02
CA SER A 222 -8.72 -0.23 0.48
C SER A 222 -8.96 -1.28 1.56
N ILE A 223 -8.37 -1.14 2.75
CA ILE A 223 -8.61 -2.02 3.90
C ILE A 223 -10.08 -1.92 4.36
N THR A 224 -10.64 -0.71 4.37
CA THR A 224 -12.04 -0.50 4.77
C THR A 224 -13.01 -1.14 3.78
N ARG A 225 -12.73 -1.03 2.46
CA ARG A 225 -13.48 -1.70 1.40
C ARG A 225 -13.42 -3.21 1.53
N LEU A 226 -12.21 -3.77 1.69
CA LEU A 226 -12.02 -5.21 1.92
C LEU A 226 -12.80 -5.70 3.14
N SER A 227 -12.82 -4.92 4.23
CA SER A 227 -13.61 -5.23 5.43
C SER A 227 -15.10 -5.33 5.14
N LYS A 228 -15.62 -4.42 4.30
CA LYS A 228 -17.01 -4.41 3.87
C LYS A 228 -17.33 -5.65 3.02
N ASP A 229 -16.52 -5.93 2.01
CA ASP A 229 -16.70 -7.06 1.10
C ASP A 229 -16.68 -8.41 1.85
N LEU A 230 -15.71 -8.58 2.78
CA LEU A 230 -15.66 -9.76 3.66
C LEU A 230 -16.91 -9.90 4.56
N LYS A 231 -17.44 -8.79 5.06
CA LYS A 231 -18.67 -8.80 5.86
C LYS A 231 -19.86 -9.24 5.02
N GLU A 232 -20.01 -8.68 3.81
CA GLU A 232 -21.09 -9.02 2.88
C GLU A 232 -21.03 -10.51 2.48
N LEU A 233 -19.85 -11.01 2.11
CA LEU A 233 -19.62 -12.42 1.82
C LEU A 233 -20.01 -13.34 3.01
N LYS A 234 -19.63 -12.96 4.22
CA LYS A 234 -19.98 -13.74 5.42
C LYS A 234 -21.48 -13.73 5.69
N MET A 235 -22.13 -12.58 5.52
CA MET A 235 -23.59 -12.47 5.68
C MET A 235 -24.31 -13.34 4.65
N ALA A 236 -23.95 -13.23 3.38
CA ALA A 236 -24.53 -14.06 2.30
C ALA A 236 -24.33 -15.55 2.56
N ARG A 237 -23.12 -15.96 3.01
CA ARG A 237 -22.86 -17.36 3.39
C ARG A 237 -23.72 -17.83 4.55
N ASN A 238 -23.88 -17.01 5.60
CA ASN A 238 -24.70 -17.39 6.75
C ASN A 238 -26.19 -17.49 6.39
N GLU A 239 -26.70 -16.58 5.57
CA GLU A 239 -28.07 -16.60 5.05
C GLU A 239 -28.31 -17.85 4.20
N PHE A 240 -27.39 -18.17 3.30
CA PHE A 240 -27.43 -19.40 2.51
C PHE A 240 -27.50 -20.66 3.40
N LEU A 241 -26.65 -20.79 4.43
CA LEU A 241 -26.66 -21.92 5.36
C LEU A 241 -27.97 -21.99 6.17
N ALA A 242 -28.51 -20.86 6.58
CA ALA A 242 -29.79 -20.80 7.27
C ALA A 242 -30.94 -21.26 6.37
N SER A 243 -30.97 -20.81 5.12
CA SER A 243 -31.98 -21.21 4.12
C SER A 243 -31.89 -22.69 3.80
N ILE A 244 -30.68 -23.25 3.58
CA ILE A 244 -30.50 -24.71 3.40
C ILE A 244 -31.05 -25.48 4.60
N SER A 245 -30.73 -25.05 5.82
CA SER A 245 -31.21 -25.73 7.03
C SER A 245 -32.75 -25.75 7.12
N HIS A 246 -33.39 -24.70 6.64
CA HIS A 246 -34.83 -24.59 6.58
C HIS A 246 -35.42 -25.54 5.51
N GLU A 247 -34.88 -25.52 4.29
CA GLU A 247 -35.33 -26.34 3.16
C GLU A 247 -35.13 -27.86 3.39
N LEU A 248 -34.10 -28.24 4.18
CA LEU A 248 -33.87 -29.64 4.59
C LEU A 248 -34.81 -30.07 5.74
N ARG A 249 -35.09 -29.17 6.67
CA ARG A 249 -35.90 -29.50 7.87
C ARG A 249 -37.36 -29.87 7.51
N THR A 250 -37.95 -29.17 6.56
CA THR A 250 -39.33 -29.31 6.19
C THR A 250 -39.66 -30.72 5.67
N PRO A 251 -38.99 -31.25 4.60
CA PRO A 251 -39.24 -32.60 4.10
C PRO A 251 -38.94 -33.67 5.16
N LEU A 252 -37.87 -33.53 5.94
CA LEU A 252 -37.55 -34.44 7.03
C LEU A 252 -38.66 -34.50 8.08
N THR A 253 -39.28 -33.36 8.38
CA THR A 253 -40.40 -33.31 9.34
C THR A 253 -41.60 -34.07 8.80
N TYR A 254 -41.94 -33.94 7.50
CA TYR A 254 -43.03 -34.67 6.86
C TYR A 254 -42.75 -36.17 6.81
N ILE A 255 -41.53 -36.55 6.33
CA ILE A 255 -41.12 -37.98 6.30
C ILE A 255 -41.28 -38.62 7.70
N LYS A 256 -40.74 -37.95 8.72
CA LYS A 256 -40.85 -38.45 10.11
C LYS A 256 -42.30 -38.49 10.58
N GLY A 257 -43.07 -37.42 10.36
CA GLY A 257 -44.46 -37.33 10.81
C GLY A 257 -45.34 -38.41 10.20
N TYR A 258 -45.22 -38.63 8.88
CA TYR A 258 -46.02 -39.69 8.21
C TYR A 258 -45.54 -41.10 8.56
N ALA A 259 -44.23 -41.30 8.75
CA ALA A 259 -43.71 -42.57 9.26
C ALA A 259 -44.24 -42.88 10.68
N ASP A 260 -44.34 -41.87 11.55
CA ASP A 260 -44.90 -42.02 12.90
C ASP A 260 -46.44 -42.33 12.86
N ILE A 261 -47.17 -41.75 11.90
CA ILE A 261 -48.60 -42.02 11.71
C ILE A 261 -48.83 -43.42 11.18
N ILE A 262 -48.05 -43.89 10.20
CA ILE A 262 -48.16 -45.26 9.64
C ILE A 262 -48.02 -46.34 10.74
N ASN A 263 -47.20 -46.05 11.75
CA ASN A 263 -47.01 -46.98 12.88
C ASN A 263 -48.15 -47.02 13.89
N ARG A 264 -49.23 -46.25 13.73
CA ARG A 264 -50.38 -46.28 14.63
C ARG A 264 -51.33 -47.48 14.33
N PRO A 265 -51.93 -48.15 15.33
CA PRO A 265 -52.76 -49.30 15.13
C PRO A 265 -54.01 -49.01 14.31
N ASP A 266 -54.53 -47.77 14.33
CA ASP A 266 -55.81 -47.38 13.75
C ASP A 266 -55.69 -46.88 12.29
N THR A 267 -54.50 -46.92 11.67
CA THR A 267 -54.24 -46.43 10.31
C THR A 267 -54.74 -47.49 9.29
N SER A 268 -55.58 -47.08 8.39
CA SER A 268 -56.15 -47.98 7.34
C SER A 268 -55.09 -48.25 6.25
N LYS A 269 -55.20 -49.39 5.52
CA LYS A 269 -54.32 -49.72 4.41
C LYS A 269 -54.28 -48.66 3.30
N ALA A 270 -55.40 -47.97 3.05
CA ALA A 270 -55.50 -46.91 2.05
C ALA A 270 -54.69 -45.68 2.48
N GLU A 271 -54.80 -45.25 3.74
CA GLU A 271 -54.05 -44.16 4.31
C GLU A 271 -52.57 -44.49 4.35
N VAL A 272 -52.16 -45.73 4.69
CA VAL A 272 -50.70 -46.15 4.62
C VAL A 272 -50.17 -46.01 3.21
N ALA A 273 -50.95 -46.41 2.18
CA ALA A 273 -50.49 -46.26 0.79
C ALA A 273 -50.28 -44.77 0.38
N GLU A 274 -51.19 -43.90 0.83
CA GLU A 274 -51.10 -42.44 0.60
C GLU A 274 -49.91 -41.86 1.34
N TYR A 275 -49.70 -42.18 2.60
CA TYR A 275 -48.54 -41.66 3.39
C TYR A 275 -47.21 -42.17 2.85
N ILE A 276 -47.10 -43.40 2.37
CA ILE A 276 -45.92 -43.92 1.69
C ILE A 276 -45.64 -43.14 0.41
N LYS A 277 -46.68 -42.78 -0.36
CA LYS A 277 -46.53 -41.93 -1.55
C LYS A 277 -45.92 -40.58 -1.18
N ILE A 278 -46.44 -39.90 -0.15
CA ILE A 278 -45.92 -38.62 0.33
C ILE A 278 -44.45 -38.76 0.80
N ILE A 279 -44.15 -39.79 1.58
CA ILE A 279 -42.76 -40.04 2.03
C ILE A 279 -41.81 -40.20 0.84
N ARG A 280 -42.23 -40.90 -0.21
CA ARG A 280 -41.45 -41.10 -1.43
C ARG A 280 -41.23 -39.76 -2.14
N GLU A 281 -42.28 -38.97 -2.33
CA GLU A 281 -42.19 -37.64 -2.98
C GLU A 281 -41.24 -36.71 -2.23
N GLU A 282 -41.34 -36.62 -0.90
CA GLU A 282 -40.44 -35.80 -0.07
C GLU A 282 -38.99 -36.29 -0.11
N THR A 283 -38.77 -37.63 -0.19
CA THR A 283 -37.42 -38.21 -0.32
C THR A 283 -36.82 -37.90 -1.70
N GLU A 284 -37.59 -37.94 -2.77
CA GLU A 284 -37.15 -37.55 -4.10
C GLU A 284 -36.78 -36.07 -4.17
N GLN A 285 -37.59 -35.18 -3.59
CA GLN A 285 -37.30 -33.74 -3.48
C GLN A 285 -36.01 -33.48 -2.71
N LEU A 286 -35.83 -34.17 -1.57
CA LEU A 286 -34.60 -34.04 -0.77
C LEU A 286 -33.35 -34.49 -1.55
N THR A 287 -33.46 -35.56 -2.34
CA THR A 287 -32.38 -36.07 -3.18
C THR A 287 -31.96 -35.04 -4.25
N VAL A 288 -32.95 -34.39 -4.89
CA VAL A 288 -32.70 -33.33 -5.88
C VAL A 288 -32.05 -32.12 -5.20
N LEU A 289 -32.52 -31.69 -4.02
CA LEU A 289 -31.95 -30.59 -3.26
C LEU A 289 -30.47 -30.85 -2.91
N ILE A 290 -30.18 -32.04 -2.37
CA ILE A 290 -28.81 -32.43 -2.02
C ILE A 290 -27.89 -32.45 -3.27
N LYS A 291 -28.38 -33.00 -4.40
CA LYS A 291 -27.64 -33.01 -5.67
C LYS A 291 -27.27 -31.59 -6.14
N ASN A 292 -28.25 -30.68 -6.08
CA ASN A 292 -28.05 -29.28 -6.46
C ASN A 292 -27.08 -28.55 -5.52
N LEU A 293 -27.11 -28.84 -4.21
CA LEU A 293 -26.14 -28.29 -3.24
C LEU A 293 -24.72 -28.79 -3.51
N PHE A 294 -24.51 -30.07 -3.84
CA PHE A 294 -23.20 -30.59 -4.21
C PHE A 294 -22.69 -29.97 -5.50
N GLN A 295 -23.54 -29.68 -6.48
CA GLN A 295 -23.16 -28.99 -7.70
C GLN A 295 -22.69 -27.56 -7.41
N LEU A 296 -23.43 -26.79 -6.62
CA LEU A 296 -23.05 -25.44 -6.21
C LEU A 296 -21.70 -25.44 -5.45
N ALA A 297 -21.50 -26.40 -4.55
CA ALA A 297 -20.24 -26.52 -3.83
C ALA A 297 -19.05 -26.81 -4.75
N LYS A 298 -19.23 -27.55 -5.86
CA LYS A 298 -18.18 -27.78 -6.87
C LYS A 298 -17.88 -26.53 -7.69
N ILE A 299 -18.90 -25.74 -8.00
CA ILE A 299 -18.79 -24.47 -8.70
C ILE A 299 -17.98 -23.46 -7.86
N ASP A 300 -18.34 -23.28 -6.59
CA ASP A 300 -17.70 -22.35 -5.65
C ASP A 300 -16.18 -22.65 -5.44
N GLN A 301 -15.75 -23.89 -5.67
CA GLN A 301 -14.34 -24.29 -5.51
C GLN A 301 -13.47 -24.07 -6.76
N ASN A 302 -13.96 -23.42 -7.82
CA ASN A 302 -13.29 -23.34 -9.14
C ASN A 302 -12.94 -24.73 -9.73
N ASN A 303 -13.50 -25.81 -9.20
CA ASN A 303 -13.29 -27.18 -9.66
C ASN A 303 -14.35 -27.61 -10.70
N PHE A 304 -15.06 -26.62 -11.26
CA PHE A 304 -16.08 -26.85 -12.26
C PHE A 304 -15.39 -26.97 -13.62
N LEU A 305 -14.83 -28.16 -13.89
CA LEU A 305 -14.27 -28.48 -15.20
C LEU A 305 -15.42 -28.56 -16.22
N ILE A 306 -15.38 -27.70 -17.23
CA ILE A 306 -16.27 -27.68 -18.37
C ILE A 306 -15.55 -28.36 -19.53
N HIS A 307 -16.15 -29.42 -20.04
CA HIS A 307 -15.67 -30.12 -21.24
C HIS A 307 -16.47 -29.64 -22.44
N ARG A 308 -16.00 -28.58 -23.08
CA ARG A 308 -16.68 -28.03 -24.27
C ARG A 308 -16.37 -28.83 -25.50
N GLU A 309 -17.40 -29.09 -26.31
CA GLU A 309 -17.32 -29.70 -27.62
C GLU A 309 -18.30 -29.04 -28.59
N HIS A 310 -18.13 -29.30 -29.87
CA HIS A 310 -19.03 -28.80 -30.92
C HIS A 310 -20.35 -29.56 -30.88
N VAL A 311 -21.45 -28.91 -30.44
CA VAL A 311 -22.76 -29.52 -30.29
C VAL A 311 -23.75 -28.88 -31.24
N VAL A 312 -24.51 -29.69 -31.97
CA VAL A 312 -25.67 -29.24 -32.77
C VAL A 312 -26.82 -28.94 -31.80
N LEU A 313 -27.08 -27.64 -31.59
CA LEU A 313 -28.04 -27.20 -30.59
C LEU A 313 -29.45 -27.68 -30.82
N CYS A 314 -29.90 -27.75 -32.07
CA CYS A 314 -31.25 -28.22 -32.40
C CYS A 314 -31.48 -29.65 -31.94
N ASN A 315 -30.52 -30.54 -32.19
CA ASN A 315 -30.62 -31.93 -31.74
C ASN A 315 -30.65 -32.04 -30.20
N LEU A 316 -29.84 -31.22 -29.52
CA LEU A 316 -29.82 -31.19 -28.06
C LEU A 316 -31.20 -30.72 -27.48
N ILE A 317 -31.75 -29.66 -28.07
CA ILE A 317 -33.05 -29.09 -27.64
C ILE A 317 -34.18 -30.12 -27.91
N GLU A 318 -34.24 -30.72 -29.07
CA GLU A 318 -35.23 -31.73 -29.42
C GLU A 318 -35.19 -32.93 -28.47
N ASN A 319 -33.98 -33.44 -28.16
CA ASN A 319 -33.81 -34.53 -27.20
C ASN A 319 -34.34 -34.19 -25.82
N ILE A 320 -34.16 -32.93 -25.39
CA ILE A 320 -34.64 -32.47 -24.09
C ILE A 320 -36.18 -32.35 -24.11
N VAL A 321 -36.76 -31.76 -25.14
CA VAL A 321 -38.21 -31.64 -25.29
C VAL A 321 -38.86 -33.03 -25.30
N GLU A 322 -38.28 -34.03 -25.99
CA GLU A 322 -38.78 -35.42 -25.94
C GLU A 322 -38.76 -35.99 -24.51
N ARG A 323 -37.75 -35.69 -23.69
CA ARG A 323 -37.68 -36.17 -22.29
C ARG A 323 -38.74 -35.59 -21.40
N ILE A 324 -39.14 -34.33 -21.60
CA ILE A 324 -40.18 -33.68 -20.80
C ILE A 324 -41.58 -33.83 -21.40
N ARG A 325 -41.71 -34.40 -22.62
CA ARG A 325 -42.97 -34.59 -23.32
C ARG A 325 -44.07 -35.23 -22.46
N PRO A 326 -43.83 -36.27 -21.62
CA PRO A 326 -44.87 -36.82 -20.75
C PRO A 326 -45.48 -35.79 -19.81
N ALA A 327 -44.66 -34.95 -19.16
CA ALA A 327 -45.12 -33.90 -18.26
C ALA A 327 -45.87 -32.76 -18.99
N LEU A 328 -45.43 -32.43 -20.21
CA LEU A 328 -46.10 -31.46 -21.06
C LEU A 328 -47.50 -31.97 -21.51
N THR A 329 -47.57 -33.26 -21.90
CA THR A 329 -48.82 -33.90 -22.33
C THR A 329 -49.85 -33.96 -21.20
N GLU A 330 -49.42 -34.23 -19.96
CA GLU A 330 -50.26 -34.22 -18.78
C GLU A 330 -50.98 -32.88 -18.58
N LYS A 331 -50.26 -31.77 -18.80
CA LYS A 331 -50.82 -30.41 -18.75
C LYS A 331 -51.33 -29.88 -20.10
N LYS A 332 -51.34 -30.68 -21.16
CA LYS A 332 -51.74 -30.31 -22.52
C LYS A 332 -50.96 -29.09 -23.07
N ILE A 333 -49.73 -28.88 -22.62
CA ILE A 333 -48.89 -27.78 -23.07
C ILE A 333 -48.29 -28.13 -24.44
N MET A 334 -48.39 -27.20 -25.39
CA MET A 334 -47.75 -27.31 -26.71
C MET A 334 -46.34 -26.70 -26.68
N VAL A 335 -45.39 -27.38 -27.32
CA VAL A 335 -44.00 -26.84 -27.42
C VAL A 335 -43.65 -26.65 -28.90
N HIS A 336 -43.26 -25.43 -29.25
CA HIS A 336 -42.79 -25.05 -30.56
C HIS A 336 -41.28 -24.77 -30.52
N VAL A 337 -40.50 -25.54 -31.32
CA VAL A 337 -39.06 -25.34 -31.44
C VAL A 337 -38.76 -24.72 -32.84
N ASN A 338 -38.24 -23.52 -32.83
CA ASN A 338 -37.79 -22.82 -34.03
C ASN A 338 -36.28 -22.72 -34.00
N CYS A 339 -35.61 -23.66 -34.65
CA CYS A 339 -34.17 -23.79 -34.68
C CYS A 339 -33.70 -24.16 -36.10
N ALA A 340 -32.71 -23.44 -36.63
CA ALA A 340 -32.14 -23.79 -37.94
C ALA A 340 -31.16 -24.98 -37.80
N ASP A 341 -31.29 -25.95 -38.68
CA ASP A 341 -30.59 -27.28 -38.62
C ASP A 341 -29.06 -27.28 -38.49
N LYS A 342 -28.40 -26.12 -38.53
CA LYS A 342 -26.92 -26.01 -38.55
C LYS A 342 -26.35 -25.11 -37.47
N VAL A 343 -27.10 -24.85 -36.41
CA VAL A 343 -26.54 -24.04 -35.30
C VAL A 343 -25.65 -24.91 -34.42
N ILE A 344 -24.33 -24.68 -34.53
CA ILE A 344 -23.33 -25.38 -33.73
C ILE A 344 -22.81 -24.42 -32.64
N ALA A 345 -22.82 -24.89 -31.39
CA ALA A 345 -22.25 -24.15 -30.25
C ALA A 345 -21.09 -24.94 -29.62
N PHE A 346 -20.07 -24.23 -29.15
CA PHE A 346 -18.95 -24.83 -28.41
C PHE A 346 -19.25 -24.84 -26.93
N ILE A 347 -19.89 -25.91 -26.45
CA ILE A 347 -20.46 -26.05 -25.12
C ILE A 347 -20.23 -27.43 -24.52
N ASP A 348 -20.36 -27.57 -23.21
CA ASP A 348 -20.45 -28.86 -22.52
C ASP A 348 -21.90 -29.37 -22.62
N PRO A 349 -22.15 -30.46 -23.36
CA PRO A 349 -23.50 -30.91 -23.63
C PRO A 349 -24.25 -31.36 -22.37
N GLU A 350 -23.60 -32.00 -21.41
CA GLU A 350 -24.21 -32.45 -20.18
C GLU A 350 -24.68 -31.27 -19.33
N ARG A 351 -23.81 -30.24 -19.22
CA ARG A 351 -24.14 -29.04 -18.46
C ARG A 351 -25.20 -28.19 -19.14
N PHE A 352 -25.11 -28.07 -20.47
CA PHE A 352 -26.08 -27.30 -21.22
C PHE A 352 -27.45 -27.99 -21.27
N GLN A 353 -27.47 -29.33 -21.29
CA GLN A 353 -28.70 -30.11 -21.07
C GLN A 353 -29.36 -29.78 -19.74
N GLN A 354 -28.56 -29.59 -18.67
CA GLN A 354 -29.09 -29.19 -17.35
C GLN A 354 -29.68 -27.78 -17.37
N VAL A 355 -29.03 -26.83 -18.07
CA VAL A 355 -29.51 -25.44 -18.27
C VAL A 355 -30.92 -25.48 -18.90
N LEU A 356 -31.03 -26.12 -20.07
CA LEU A 356 -32.30 -26.19 -20.79
C LEU A 356 -33.37 -26.93 -20.02
N MET A 357 -33.01 -28.03 -19.32
CA MET A 357 -33.94 -28.78 -18.50
C MET A 357 -34.49 -27.94 -17.35
N ASN A 358 -33.64 -27.17 -16.66
CA ASN A 358 -34.09 -26.27 -15.59
C ASN A 358 -35.05 -25.18 -16.09
N ILE A 359 -34.78 -24.62 -17.27
CA ILE A 359 -35.62 -23.56 -17.86
C ILE A 359 -36.96 -24.15 -18.29
N LEU A 360 -36.97 -25.28 -18.98
CA LEU A 360 -38.20 -25.92 -19.45
C LEU A 360 -39.04 -26.50 -18.32
N ASP A 361 -38.42 -27.03 -17.26
CA ASP A 361 -39.10 -27.48 -16.06
C ASP A 361 -39.81 -26.32 -15.34
N ASN A 362 -39.14 -25.14 -15.26
CA ASN A 362 -39.75 -23.92 -14.75
C ASN A 362 -40.92 -23.46 -15.64
N ALA A 363 -40.73 -23.39 -16.96
CA ALA A 363 -41.78 -23.02 -17.91
C ALA A 363 -42.99 -23.92 -17.77
N GLN A 364 -42.80 -25.26 -17.74
CA GLN A 364 -43.88 -26.24 -17.58
C GLN A 364 -44.59 -26.12 -16.23
N LYS A 365 -43.86 -25.85 -15.14
CA LYS A 365 -44.45 -25.72 -13.79
C LYS A 365 -45.34 -24.50 -13.65
N HIS A 366 -44.90 -23.37 -14.21
CA HIS A 366 -45.56 -22.08 -14.07
C HIS A 366 -46.52 -21.73 -15.20
N SER A 367 -46.64 -22.58 -16.22
CA SER A 367 -47.64 -22.46 -17.29
C SER A 367 -48.98 -23.10 -16.95
N ASP A 368 -50.04 -22.49 -17.41
CA ASP A 368 -51.41 -23.02 -17.31
C ASP A 368 -51.63 -24.23 -18.21
N GLU A 369 -52.68 -25.00 -17.93
CA GLU A 369 -53.08 -26.12 -18.78
C GLU A 369 -53.54 -25.63 -20.15
N GLY A 370 -52.96 -26.20 -21.21
CA GLY A 370 -53.26 -25.85 -22.60
C GLY A 370 -52.51 -24.64 -23.15
N SER A 371 -51.53 -24.10 -22.41
CA SER A 371 -50.67 -22.99 -22.86
C SER A 371 -49.59 -23.44 -23.85
N GLU A 372 -48.80 -22.48 -24.33
CA GLU A 372 -47.71 -22.71 -25.29
C GLU A 372 -46.34 -22.34 -24.71
N ILE A 373 -45.35 -23.15 -25.03
CA ILE A 373 -43.92 -22.85 -24.76
C ILE A 373 -43.19 -22.78 -26.09
N SER A 374 -42.52 -21.68 -26.38
CA SER A 374 -41.70 -21.52 -27.59
C SER A 374 -40.21 -21.50 -27.26
N ILE A 375 -39.42 -22.13 -28.12
CA ILE A 375 -37.93 -22.11 -28.04
C ILE A 375 -37.40 -21.61 -29.37
N ASP A 376 -36.89 -20.39 -29.39
CA ASP A 376 -36.31 -19.76 -30.58
C ASP A 376 -34.78 -19.75 -30.50
N VAL A 377 -34.11 -20.29 -31.51
CA VAL A 377 -32.67 -20.27 -31.63
C VAL A 377 -32.27 -19.38 -32.80
N ARG A 378 -31.58 -18.31 -32.53
CA ARG A 378 -31.07 -17.38 -33.53
C ARG A 378 -29.54 -17.30 -33.49
N GLN A 379 -28.91 -17.41 -34.63
CA GLN A 379 -27.46 -17.26 -34.79
C GLN A 379 -27.13 -15.98 -35.54
N THR A 380 -26.21 -15.21 -35.02
CA THR A 380 -25.58 -14.08 -35.71
C THR A 380 -24.10 -14.36 -35.97
N ALA A 381 -23.40 -13.46 -36.63
CA ALA A 381 -21.96 -13.62 -36.90
C ALA A 381 -21.13 -13.76 -35.60
N LYS A 382 -21.56 -13.20 -34.47
CA LYS A 382 -20.79 -13.13 -33.23
C LYS A 382 -21.37 -13.93 -32.06
N GLN A 383 -22.66 -14.25 -32.11
CA GLN A 383 -23.35 -14.86 -30.95
C GLN A 383 -24.51 -15.78 -31.35
N ILE A 384 -24.77 -16.73 -30.52
CA ILE A 384 -25.95 -17.60 -30.58
C ILE A 384 -26.88 -17.15 -29.45
N MET A 385 -28.15 -16.95 -29.76
CA MET A 385 -29.19 -16.55 -28.81
C MET A 385 -30.27 -17.65 -28.76
N ILE A 386 -30.54 -18.12 -27.56
CA ILE A 386 -31.61 -19.09 -27.28
C ILE A 386 -32.63 -18.38 -26.42
N THR A 387 -33.85 -18.28 -26.88
CA THR A 387 -34.95 -17.66 -26.15
C THR A 387 -36.02 -18.71 -25.89
N THR A 388 -36.33 -18.93 -24.62
CA THR A 388 -37.44 -19.80 -24.19
C THR A 388 -38.53 -18.92 -23.60
N THR A 389 -39.72 -18.96 -24.20
CA THR A 389 -40.84 -18.13 -23.75
C THR A 389 -41.99 -19.05 -23.37
N ASP A 390 -42.61 -18.81 -22.21
CA ASP A 390 -43.81 -19.42 -21.71
C ASP A 390 -44.94 -18.39 -21.56
N GLU A 391 -46.20 -18.87 -21.59
CA GLU A 391 -47.42 -18.09 -21.35
C GLU A 391 -47.95 -18.32 -19.91
N GLY A 392 -47.07 -18.41 -18.93
CA GLY A 392 -47.39 -18.66 -17.54
C GLY A 392 -47.83 -17.41 -16.76
N GLU A 393 -47.86 -17.54 -15.43
CA GLU A 393 -48.24 -16.49 -14.50
C GLU A 393 -47.33 -15.25 -14.51
N GLY A 394 -46.13 -15.39 -15.07
CA GLY A 394 -45.12 -14.32 -15.09
C GLY A 394 -44.51 -14.01 -13.73
N ILE A 395 -43.58 -13.08 -13.72
CA ILE A 395 -42.79 -12.69 -12.54
C ILE A 395 -43.02 -11.20 -12.26
N PRO A 396 -43.34 -10.80 -11.01
CA PRO A 396 -43.44 -9.39 -10.63
C PRO A 396 -42.13 -8.66 -10.87
N GLU A 397 -42.17 -7.41 -11.36
CA GLU A 397 -40.99 -6.60 -11.69
C GLU A 397 -40.01 -6.44 -10.50
N GLN A 398 -40.56 -6.32 -9.29
CA GLN A 398 -39.75 -6.20 -8.06
C GLN A 398 -38.94 -7.47 -7.74
N ASP A 399 -39.30 -8.64 -8.26
CA ASP A 399 -38.64 -9.92 -7.99
C ASP A 399 -37.62 -10.27 -9.06
N LEU A 400 -37.69 -9.69 -10.27
CA LEU A 400 -36.78 -9.94 -11.40
C LEU A 400 -35.29 -9.81 -11.04
N PRO A 401 -34.84 -8.81 -10.26
CA PRO A 401 -33.44 -8.71 -9.89
C PRO A 401 -32.90 -9.87 -9.05
N TYR A 402 -33.78 -10.62 -8.37
CA TYR A 402 -33.43 -11.63 -7.37
C TYR A 402 -33.64 -13.07 -7.83
N ILE A 403 -34.28 -13.31 -8.99
CA ILE A 403 -34.63 -14.67 -9.44
C ILE A 403 -33.42 -15.59 -9.67
N PHE A 404 -32.24 -15.02 -9.87
CA PHE A 404 -31.00 -15.76 -10.00
C PHE A 404 -30.26 -15.94 -8.66
N ASP A 405 -30.78 -15.35 -7.57
CA ASP A 405 -30.20 -15.55 -6.25
C ASP A 405 -30.48 -16.96 -5.75
N ARG A 406 -29.49 -17.50 -5.01
CA ARG A 406 -29.60 -18.89 -4.47
C ARG A 406 -30.74 -19.00 -3.49
N LEU A 407 -31.63 -19.99 -3.68
CA LEU A 407 -32.82 -20.27 -2.86
C LEU A 407 -33.89 -19.17 -2.89
N TYR A 408 -33.82 -18.25 -3.85
CA TYR A 408 -34.83 -17.22 -4.01
C TYR A 408 -36.11 -17.82 -4.63
N ARG A 409 -37.30 -17.36 -4.17
CA ARG A 409 -38.61 -17.76 -4.67
C ARG A 409 -39.57 -16.59 -4.55
N VAL A 410 -40.35 -16.32 -5.62
CA VAL A 410 -41.30 -15.20 -5.70
C VAL A 410 -42.41 -15.30 -4.66
N GLU A 411 -42.92 -16.49 -4.35
CA GLU A 411 -43.91 -16.71 -3.28
C GLU A 411 -43.51 -17.87 -2.37
N LYS A 412 -43.31 -17.59 -1.08
CA LYS A 412 -43.00 -18.61 -0.06
C LYS A 412 -44.17 -19.48 0.34
N SER A 413 -45.43 -19.08 0.09
CA SER A 413 -46.63 -19.73 0.65
C SER A 413 -47.40 -20.62 -0.32
N ARG A 414 -47.47 -20.29 -1.61
CA ARG A 414 -48.24 -21.06 -2.61
C ARG A 414 -47.47 -22.20 -3.30
N SER A 415 -46.17 -22.15 -3.30
CA SER A 415 -45.29 -23.00 -4.12
C SER A 415 -44.84 -24.31 -3.44
N ARG A 416 -45.39 -24.67 -2.26
CA ARG A 416 -45.08 -25.98 -1.63
C ARG A 416 -45.56 -27.18 -2.47
N LEU A 417 -46.60 -26.99 -3.28
CA LEU A 417 -47.10 -28.03 -4.20
C LEU A 417 -46.30 -28.11 -5.52
N SER A 418 -45.54 -27.07 -5.89
CA SER A 418 -44.80 -27.01 -7.17
C SER A 418 -43.32 -27.37 -7.07
N GLY A 419 -42.80 -27.79 -5.91
CA GLY A 419 -41.59 -28.63 -5.76
C GLY A 419 -40.26 -28.08 -6.27
N GLY A 420 -39.95 -26.78 -6.15
CA GLY A 420 -38.64 -26.25 -6.58
C GLY A 420 -37.83 -25.65 -5.42
N ALA A 421 -36.56 -26.05 -5.26
CA ALA A 421 -35.68 -25.57 -4.19
C ALA A 421 -35.10 -24.14 -4.41
N GLY A 422 -35.50 -23.43 -5.47
CA GLY A 422 -34.95 -22.11 -5.80
C GLY A 422 -33.45 -22.10 -6.20
N LEU A 423 -32.92 -23.27 -6.56
CA LEU A 423 -31.52 -23.43 -6.98
C LEU A 423 -31.36 -23.56 -8.50
N GLY A 424 -32.44 -23.86 -9.25
CA GLY A 424 -32.37 -24.14 -10.67
C GLY A 424 -31.86 -22.97 -11.49
N LEU A 425 -32.41 -21.77 -11.32
CA LEU A 425 -31.99 -20.59 -12.08
C LEU A 425 -30.59 -20.09 -11.69
N SER A 426 -30.20 -20.18 -10.39
CA SER A 426 -28.86 -19.83 -9.97
C SER A 426 -27.80 -20.76 -10.57
N ILE A 427 -28.04 -22.06 -10.62
CA ILE A 427 -27.18 -23.03 -11.29
C ILE A 427 -27.17 -22.79 -12.80
N THR A 428 -28.28 -22.46 -13.41
CA THR A 428 -28.38 -22.13 -14.86
C THR A 428 -27.51 -20.93 -15.20
N LYS A 429 -27.60 -19.85 -14.42
CA LYS A 429 -26.75 -18.65 -14.59
C LYS A 429 -25.27 -18.99 -14.49
N GLU A 430 -24.87 -19.71 -13.46
CA GLU A 430 -23.47 -20.10 -13.24
C GLU A 430 -22.90 -20.96 -14.38
N ILE A 431 -23.69 -21.90 -14.90
CA ILE A 431 -23.29 -22.72 -16.04
C ILE A 431 -23.13 -21.86 -17.30
N VAL A 432 -24.09 -20.97 -17.59
CA VAL A 432 -24.04 -20.09 -18.77
C VAL A 432 -22.85 -19.14 -18.69
N GLU A 433 -22.62 -18.49 -17.54
CA GLU A 433 -21.49 -17.61 -17.32
C GLU A 433 -20.15 -18.36 -17.42
N SER A 434 -20.07 -19.58 -16.90
CA SER A 434 -18.89 -20.43 -17.03
C SER A 434 -18.59 -20.80 -18.51
N HIS A 435 -19.58 -20.79 -19.39
CA HIS A 435 -19.41 -20.94 -20.84
C HIS A 435 -19.01 -19.63 -21.55
N GLY A 436 -18.85 -18.51 -20.82
CA GLY A 436 -18.59 -17.20 -21.41
C GLY A 436 -19.83 -16.54 -22.01
N GLY A 437 -21.01 -17.06 -21.66
CA GLY A 437 -22.31 -16.53 -22.07
C GLY A 437 -22.93 -15.57 -21.05
N SER A 438 -24.14 -15.11 -21.35
CA SER A 438 -24.99 -14.36 -20.42
C SER A 438 -26.43 -14.87 -20.50
N ILE A 439 -27.13 -14.76 -19.36
CA ILE A 439 -28.56 -15.09 -19.25
C ILE A 439 -29.31 -13.87 -18.75
N ASP A 440 -30.48 -13.63 -19.33
CA ASP A 440 -31.38 -12.54 -18.98
C ASP A 440 -32.83 -13.05 -18.95
N VAL A 441 -33.71 -12.37 -18.20
CA VAL A 441 -35.15 -12.75 -18.09
C VAL A 441 -35.98 -11.48 -18.29
N GLN A 442 -36.98 -11.63 -19.16
CA GLN A 442 -38.03 -10.64 -19.37
C GLN A 442 -39.37 -11.28 -19.01
N SER A 443 -40.11 -10.67 -18.12
CA SER A 443 -41.38 -11.19 -17.66
C SER A 443 -42.36 -10.08 -17.28
N GLU A 444 -43.63 -10.32 -17.50
CA GLU A 444 -44.72 -9.44 -17.06
C GLU A 444 -45.78 -10.30 -16.40
N LEU A 445 -46.24 -9.91 -15.21
CA LEU A 445 -47.21 -10.66 -14.43
C LEU A 445 -48.52 -10.89 -15.26
N GLY A 446 -48.92 -12.14 -15.40
CA GLY A 446 -50.08 -12.56 -16.20
C GLY A 446 -49.83 -12.65 -17.72
N LYS A 447 -48.59 -12.45 -18.21
CA LYS A 447 -48.28 -12.59 -19.64
C LYS A 447 -47.18 -13.64 -19.94
N GLY A 448 -46.59 -14.19 -18.90
CA GLY A 448 -45.56 -15.22 -19.04
C GLY A 448 -44.14 -14.70 -18.88
N THR A 449 -43.15 -15.57 -19.19
CA THR A 449 -41.72 -15.32 -18.98
C THR A 449 -40.92 -15.71 -20.20
N SER A 450 -39.93 -14.88 -20.57
CA SER A 450 -38.97 -15.15 -21.60
C SER A 450 -37.55 -15.20 -20.99
N VAL A 451 -36.91 -16.35 -21.05
CA VAL A 451 -35.50 -16.57 -20.64
C VAL A 451 -34.62 -16.51 -21.87
N ILE A 452 -33.64 -15.62 -21.86
CA ILE A 452 -32.78 -15.33 -22.99
C ILE A 452 -31.34 -15.70 -22.64
N ILE A 453 -30.77 -16.69 -23.33
CA ILE A 453 -29.38 -17.09 -23.19
C ILE A 453 -28.59 -16.58 -24.42
N LYS A 454 -27.45 -15.95 -24.19
CA LYS A 454 -26.52 -15.50 -25.22
C LYS A 454 -25.20 -16.21 -25.04
N LEU A 455 -24.74 -16.94 -26.05
CA LEU A 455 -23.44 -17.59 -26.09
C LEU A 455 -22.56 -16.92 -27.14
N THR A 456 -21.30 -16.78 -26.86
CA THR A 456 -20.31 -16.35 -27.87
C THR A 456 -20.13 -17.48 -28.87
N ARG A 457 -20.17 -17.18 -30.17
CA ARG A 457 -19.79 -18.15 -31.18
C ARG A 457 -18.27 -18.38 -31.04
N GLY A 458 -17.87 -19.60 -30.72
CA GLY A 458 -16.45 -19.97 -30.76
C GLY A 458 -15.94 -19.75 -32.19
N ASP A 459 -14.90 -18.94 -32.33
CA ASP A 459 -14.20 -18.85 -33.61
C ASP A 459 -13.57 -20.20 -33.91
N ASP A 460 -13.69 -20.66 -35.16
CA ASP A 460 -13.11 -21.93 -35.68
C ASP A 460 -11.58 -21.90 -35.75
N ASP A 461 -10.91 -21.03 -34.96
CA ASP A 461 -9.45 -20.88 -34.97
C ASP A 461 -8.90 -20.94 -33.51
N GLU A 462 -8.64 -22.18 -33.04
CA GLU A 462 -7.46 -22.57 -32.30
C GLU A 462 -7.35 -24.11 -32.19
#